data_97df64503ca7c8a19b87a5360731d2d3
#
_entry.id   97df64503ca7c8a19b87a5360731d2d3
#
_cell.length_a   1.000
_cell.length_b   1.000
_cell.length_c   1.000
_cell.angle_alpha   90.00
_cell.angle_beta   90.00
_cell.angle_gamma   90.00
#
_symmetry.space_group_name_H-M   'P 1'
#
loop_
_entity.id
_entity.type
_entity.pdbx_description
1 polymer ?
#
loop_
_entity_poly.entity_id
_entity_poly.type
_entity_poly.pdbx_seq_one_letter_code
_entity_poly.pdbx_strand_id
1 'polypeptide(L)'
;FNTFYGDSSLYAFLGITPKPFEKPNSSLIYMIDFLIKNSIYNESSFVNDAYDLKAKSSYFEKKNIKYIIYGLSYSLIDFLKKDKFSLKNSTVIETGGMKGRKKEISKKELHNILAKGFNTNKIHSEYGMTELLSQSYCNSDFIFKTPKTKKILVRDVNDPFKLYRFGRGPINIIDLANINSCSFIATDDYGIINSHGFNLLGRLDESDLRGCNQMLI
;
A
#
# COMPACT_ATOMS: atom_id res chain seq x y z
N PHE A 1 -4.96 7.55 5.84
CA PHE A 1 -4.04 8.37 5.06
C PHE A 1 -3.60 9.61 5.84
N ASN A 2 -4.52 10.47 6.28
CA ASN A 2 -4.21 11.79 6.88
C ASN A 2 -3.28 11.72 8.11
N THR A 3 -3.32 10.66 8.89
CA THR A 3 -2.41 10.44 10.04
C THR A 3 -0.93 10.37 9.62
N PHE A 4 -0.64 9.94 8.38
CA PHE A 4 0.73 9.69 7.90
C PHE A 4 1.26 10.77 6.97
N TYR A 5 0.36 11.38 6.18
CA TYR A 5 0.73 12.30 5.11
C TYR A 5 0.17 13.73 5.32
N GLY A 6 -0.68 13.92 6.33
CA GLY A 6 -1.43 15.17 6.51
C GLY A 6 -2.70 15.19 5.66
N ASP A 7 -3.25 16.37 5.46
CA ASP A 7 -4.51 16.55 4.73
C ASP A 7 -4.40 16.04 3.29
N SER A 8 -5.18 14.99 2.98
CA SER A 8 -5.17 14.36 1.67
C SER A 8 -5.64 15.29 0.55
N SER A 9 -6.48 16.28 0.84
CA SER A 9 -6.97 17.23 -0.17
C SER A 9 -5.86 18.06 -0.80
N LEU A 10 -4.75 18.26 -0.08
CA LEU A 10 -3.59 19.04 -0.52
C LEU A 10 -2.61 18.30 -1.43
N TYR A 11 -2.90 17.05 -1.78
CA TYR A 11 -2.11 16.26 -2.72
C TYR A 11 -2.89 16.03 -4.01
N ALA A 12 -2.20 16.05 -5.16
CA ALA A 12 -2.73 15.44 -6.35
C ALA A 12 -2.54 13.91 -6.30
N PHE A 13 -3.44 13.15 -6.92
CA PHE A 13 -3.37 11.69 -6.92
C PHE A 13 -3.38 11.12 -8.34
N LEU A 14 -2.49 10.17 -8.59
CA LEU A 14 -2.43 9.38 -9.82
C LEU A 14 -2.59 7.90 -9.48
N GLY A 15 -3.73 7.30 -9.81
CA GLY A 15 -4.04 5.90 -9.53
C GLY A 15 -3.57 4.96 -10.64
N ILE A 16 -2.62 4.07 -10.35
CA ILE A 16 -2.15 3.02 -11.27
C ILE A 16 -2.77 1.68 -10.84
N THR A 17 -4.09 1.57 -11.04
CA THR A 17 -4.93 0.40 -10.77
C THR A 17 -5.99 0.30 -11.86
N PRO A 18 -6.75 -0.80 -11.96
CA PRO A 18 -7.99 -0.79 -12.72
C PRO A 18 -8.90 0.38 -12.30
N LYS A 19 -9.76 0.83 -13.21
CA LYS A 19 -10.71 1.92 -12.93
C LYS A 19 -11.93 1.41 -12.14
N PRO A 20 -12.69 2.31 -11.46
CA PRO A 20 -13.87 1.92 -10.68
C PRO A 20 -14.89 1.09 -11.45
N PHE A 21 -15.16 1.41 -12.72
CA PHE A 21 -16.12 0.67 -13.54
C PHE A 21 -15.62 -0.74 -13.94
N GLU A 22 -14.30 -0.96 -13.97
CA GLU A 22 -13.70 -2.28 -14.29
C GLU A 22 -13.71 -3.21 -13.08
N LYS A 23 -13.69 -2.65 -11.86
CA LYS A 23 -13.64 -3.38 -10.58
C LYS A 23 -14.49 -2.66 -9.52
N PRO A 24 -15.81 -2.62 -9.68
CA PRO A 24 -16.69 -1.79 -8.82
C PRO A 24 -16.72 -2.22 -7.35
N ASN A 25 -16.39 -3.49 -7.06
CA ASN A 25 -16.40 -4.03 -5.69
C ASN A 25 -15.01 -4.06 -5.02
N SER A 26 -14.04 -3.28 -5.53
CA SER A 26 -12.71 -3.22 -4.94
C SER A 26 -12.60 -2.08 -3.93
N SER A 27 -12.40 -2.42 -2.65
CA SER A 27 -12.17 -1.44 -1.57
C SER A 27 -10.95 -0.55 -1.84
N LEU A 28 -9.87 -1.11 -2.39
CA LEU A 28 -8.68 -0.34 -2.78
C LEU A 28 -9.00 0.73 -3.84
N ILE A 29 -9.73 0.34 -4.88
CA ILE A 29 -10.09 1.27 -5.97
C ILE A 29 -11.05 2.33 -5.45
N TYR A 30 -12.02 1.96 -4.62
CA TYR A 30 -12.90 2.91 -3.95
C TYR A 30 -12.11 3.94 -3.11
N MET A 31 -11.14 3.50 -2.33
CA MET A 31 -10.28 4.37 -1.54
C MET A 31 -9.49 5.35 -2.42
N ILE A 32 -8.88 4.87 -3.51
CA ILE A 32 -8.12 5.73 -4.43
C ILE A 32 -9.05 6.70 -5.14
N ASP A 33 -10.23 6.29 -5.58
CA ASP A 33 -11.24 7.15 -6.21
C ASP A 33 -11.71 8.26 -5.25
N PHE A 34 -11.91 7.90 -3.98
CA PHE A 34 -12.24 8.88 -2.93
C PHE A 34 -11.12 9.93 -2.76
N LEU A 35 -9.85 9.50 -2.71
CA LEU A 35 -8.71 10.41 -2.60
C LEU A 35 -8.60 11.35 -3.82
N ILE A 36 -8.81 10.81 -5.02
CA ILE A 36 -8.83 11.57 -6.28
C ILE A 36 -9.93 12.64 -6.25
N LYS A 37 -11.16 12.25 -5.89
CA LYS A 37 -12.32 13.16 -5.88
C LYS A 37 -12.25 14.24 -4.81
N ASN A 38 -11.56 14.00 -3.71
CA ASN A 38 -11.39 14.96 -2.63
C ASN A 38 -10.13 15.83 -2.76
N SER A 39 -9.32 15.61 -3.79
CA SER A 39 -8.17 16.46 -4.09
C SER A 39 -8.62 17.83 -4.61
N ILE A 40 -7.93 18.91 -4.18
CA ILE A 40 -8.12 20.25 -4.74
C ILE A 40 -7.57 20.37 -6.17
N TYR A 41 -6.83 19.37 -6.65
CA TYR A 41 -6.22 19.34 -7.99
C TYR A 41 -7.08 18.50 -8.94
N ASN A 42 -7.75 19.18 -9.88
CA ASN A 42 -8.67 18.57 -10.85
C ASN A 42 -7.98 17.57 -11.80
N GLU A 43 -6.66 17.65 -11.94
CA GLU A 43 -5.86 16.74 -12.76
C GLU A 43 -5.60 15.37 -12.07
N SER A 44 -6.01 15.24 -10.78
CA SER A 44 -6.00 13.95 -10.09
C SER A 44 -6.90 12.95 -10.81
N SER A 45 -6.39 11.75 -11.09
CA SER A 45 -7.15 10.76 -11.87
C SER A 45 -6.52 9.37 -11.83
N PHE A 46 -7.26 8.39 -12.28
CA PHE A 46 -6.67 7.12 -12.71
C PHE A 46 -5.88 7.32 -14.01
N VAL A 47 -4.75 6.62 -14.11
CA VAL A 47 -3.81 6.73 -15.23
C VAL A 47 -4.06 5.59 -16.21
N ASN A 48 -4.11 5.91 -17.51
CA ASN A 48 -4.39 4.93 -18.55
C ASN A 48 -3.13 4.11 -18.94
N ASP A 49 -2.01 4.79 -19.10
CA ASP A 49 -0.75 4.21 -19.56
C ASP A 49 0.46 5.05 -19.13
N ALA A 50 1.66 4.63 -19.51
CA ALA A 50 2.89 5.32 -19.16
C ALA A 50 2.99 6.73 -19.76
N TYR A 51 2.39 6.97 -20.95
CA TYR A 51 2.38 8.29 -21.58
C TYR A 51 1.51 9.26 -20.78
N ASP A 52 0.30 8.85 -20.40
CA ASP A 52 -0.61 9.62 -19.56
C ASP A 52 0.03 9.94 -18.18
N LEU A 53 0.69 8.94 -17.55
CA LEU A 53 1.46 9.15 -16.33
C LEU A 53 2.54 10.22 -16.50
N LYS A 54 3.30 10.15 -17.58
CA LYS A 54 4.39 11.08 -17.87
C LYS A 54 3.88 12.50 -18.11
N ALA A 55 2.79 12.65 -18.84
CA ALA A 55 2.18 13.96 -19.10
C ALA A 55 1.70 14.62 -17.81
N LYS A 56 0.93 13.89 -16.97
CA LYS A 56 0.39 14.39 -15.70
C LYS A 56 1.48 14.65 -14.66
N SER A 57 2.44 13.73 -14.50
CA SER A 57 3.56 13.93 -13.57
C SER A 57 4.41 15.14 -13.99
N SER A 58 4.69 15.32 -15.28
CA SER A 58 5.42 16.49 -15.77
C SER A 58 4.69 17.80 -15.49
N TYR A 59 3.37 17.81 -15.58
CA TYR A 59 2.56 18.96 -15.19
C TYR A 59 2.72 19.31 -13.72
N PHE A 60 2.59 18.30 -12.81
CA PHE A 60 2.75 18.51 -11.37
C PHE A 60 4.17 18.92 -10.99
N GLU A 61 5.19 18.33 -11.62
CA GLU A 61 6.59 18.74 -11.40
C GLU A 61 6.84 20.21 -11.80
N LYS A 62 6.35 20.63 -12.97
CA LYS A 62 6.48 22.02 -13.45
C LYS A 62 5.77 23.03 -12.54
N LYS A 63 4.65 22.64 -11.95
CA LYS A 63 3.85 23.49 -11.04
C LYS A 63 4.31 23.37 -9.58
N ASN A 64 5.33 22.55 -9.30
CA ASN A 64 5.80 22.23 -7.94
C ASN A 64 4.69 21.73 -7.01
N ILE A 65 3.75 20.96 -7.57
CA ILE A 65 2.62 20.37 -6.83
C ILE A 65 3.10 19.05 -6.21
N LYS A 66 2.80 18.83 -4.92
CA LYS A 66 3.01 17.54 -4.28
C LYS A 66 1.95 16.54 -4.75
N TYR A 67 2.37 15.34 -5.15
CA TYR A 67 1.44 14.33 -5.62
C TYR A 67 1.82 12.92 -5.19
N ILE A 68 0.81 12.06 -5.14
CA ILE A 68 0.91 10.65 -4.79
C ILE A 68 0.64 9.80 -6.03
N ILE A 69 1.56 8.92 -6.37
CA ILE A 69 1.31 7.83 -7.30
C ILE A 69 0.93 6.61 -6.45
N TYR A 70 -0.31 6.15 -6.59
CA TYR A 70 -0.83 5.02 -5.83
C TYR A 70 -1.10 3.85 -6.76
N GLY A 71 -0.44 2.71 -6.54
CA GLY A 71 -0.57 1.60 -7.49
C GLY A 71 -0.31 0.21 -6.93
N LEU A 72 -0.83 -0.77 -7.66
CA LEU A 72 -0.51 -2.18 -7.42
C LEU A 72 0.95 -2.43 -7.80
N SER A 73 1.67 -3.18 -6.97
CA SER A 73 3.11 -3.44 -7.13
C SER A 73 3.46 -3.92 -8.54
N TYR A 74 2.70 -4.90 -9.08
CA TYR A 74 2.93 -5.41 -10.44
C TYR A 74 2.62 -4.39 -11.54
N SER A 75 1.59 -3.54 -11.34
CA SER A 75 1.22 -2.50 -12.31
C SER A 75 2.26 -1.40 -12.38
N LEU A 76 2.79 -0.98 -11.23
CA LEU A 76 3.90 0.00 -11.17
C LEU A 76 5.12 -0.49 -11.95
N ILE A 77 5.52 -1.75 -11.78
CA ILE A 77 6.64 -2.35 -12.55
C ILE A 77 6.35 -2.37 -14.05
N ASP A 78 5.09 -2.65 -14.46
CA ASP A 78 4.74 -2.71 -15.89
C ASP A 78 4.78 -1.32 -16.54
N PHE A 79 4.45 -0.27 -15.82
CA PHE A 79 4.60 1.11 -16.28
C PHE A 79 6.08 1.46 -16.52
N LEU A 80 6.98 1.05 -15.63
CA LEU A 80 8.42 1.30 -15.73
C LEU A 80 9.09 0.61 -16.92
N LYS A 81 8.52 -0.47 -17.46
CA LYS A 81 9.04 -1.12 -18.67
C LYS A 81 8.82 -0.29 -19.93
N LYS A 82 7.86 0.65 -19.91
CA LYS A 82 7.41 1.41 -21.07
C LYS A 82 8.05 2.78 -21.17
N ASP A 83 8.46 3.38 -20.05
CA ASP A 83 9.08 4.71 -20.04
C ASP A 83 9.98 4.91 -18.81
N LYS A 84 10.81 5.97 -18.87
CA LYS A 84 11.63 6.45 -17.76
C LYS A 84 11.01 7.71 -17.17
N PHE A 85 11.04 7.81 -15.84
CA PHE A 85 10.47 8.92 -15.10
C PHE A 85 11.55 9.64 -14.28
N SER A 86 11.27 10.90 -13.89
CA SER A 86 12.10 11.66 -12.96
C SER A 86 11.17 12.48 -12.08
N LEU A 87 10.84 11.92 -10.91
CA LEU A 87 9.79 12.39 -10.04
C LEU A 87 10.40 12.95 -8.74
N LYS A 88 10.40 14.26 -8.59
CA LYS A 88 10.95 14.98 -7.40
C LYS A 88 9.91 15.25 -6.34
N ASN A 89 8.70 15.66 -6.77
CA ASN A 89 7.61 16.08 -5.89
C ASN A 89 6.63 14.95 -5.54
N SER A 90 6.87 13.73 -6.06
CA SER A 90 6.00 12.58 -5.83
C SER A 90 6.41 11.76 -4.62
N THR A 91 5.42 11.08 -4.04
CA THR A 91 5.60 9.86 -3.26
C THR A 91 4.90 8.73 -4.00
N VAL A 92 5.59 7.61 -4.20
CA VAL A 92 5.02 6.41 -4.81
C VAL A 92 4.59 5.46 -3.70
N ILE A 93 3.31 5.13 -3.63
CA ILE A 93 2.77 4.17 -2.67
C ILE A 93 2.41 2.89 -3.43
N GLU A 94 3.11 1.82 -3.13
CA GLU A 94 2.80 0.49 -3.66
C GLU A 94 1.94 -0.29 -2.67
N THR A 95 1.04 -1.12 -3.19
CA THR A 95 0.21 -2.03 -2.40
C THR A 95 -0.04 -3.35 -3.13
N GLY A 96 -0.43 -4.38 -2.40
CA GLY A 96 -1.05 -5.60 -2.93
C GLY A 96 -0.13 -6.62 -3.58
N GLY A 97 1.18 -6.61 -3.38
CA GLY A 97 2.10 -7.67 -3.82
C GLY A 97 2.02 -8.04 -5.32
N MET A 98 2.66 -9.13 -5.72
CA MET A 98 2.74 -9.58 -7.13
C MET A 98 1.52 -10.38 -7.59
N LYS A 99 0.67 -10.85 -6.67
CA LYS A 99 -0.60 -11.57 -6.92
C LYS A 99 -0.46 -12.79 -7.88
N GLY A 100 0.66 -13.52 -7.78
CA GLY A 100 0.94 -14.66 -8.67
C GLY A 100 1.13 -14.31 -10.15
N ARG A 101 1.13 -13.02 -10.53
CA ARG A 101 1.29 -12.57 -11.92
C ARG A 101 2.75 -12.48 -12.37
N LYS A 102 3.66 -12.41 -11.44
CA LYS A 102 5.13 -12.33 -11.64
C LYS A 102 5.81 -13.12 -10.54
N LYS A 103 7.11 -13.44 -10.76
CA LYS A 103 7.97 -14.01 -9.72
C LYS A 103 7.91 -13.12 -8.47
N GLU A 104 7.71 -13.73 -7.33
CA GLU A 104 7.77 -13.05 -6.04
C GLU A 104 9.17 -12.45 -5.83
N ILE A 105 9.19 -11.21 -5.41
CA ILE A 105 10.41 -10.45 -5.11
C ILE A 105 10.30 -9.87 -3.70
N SER A 106 11.42 -9.70 -3.03
CA SER A 106 11.44 -9.10 -1.70
C SER A 106 10.95 -7.64 -1.76
N LYS A 107 10.38 -7.14 -0.66
CA LYS A 107 9.96 -5.74 -0.55
C LYS A 107 11.12 -4.78 -0.84
N LYS A 108 12.33 -5.11 -0.36
CA LYS A 108 13.54 -4.33 -0.61
C LYS A 108 13.89 -4.28 -2.10
N GLU A 109 13.79 -5.39 -2.79
CA GLU A 109 14.03 -5.45 -4.24
C GLU A 109 12.98 -4.65 -5.01
N LEU A 110 11.70 -4.80 -4.66
CA LEU A 110 10.61 -4.01 -5.24
C LEU A 110 10.86 -2.50 -5.09
N HIS A 111 11.17 -2.05 -3.86
CA HIS A 111 11.47 -0.63 -3.62
C HIS A 111 12.66 -0.14 -4.43
N ASN A 112 13.72 -0.95 -4.56
CA ASN A 112 14.89 -0.61 -5.39
C ASN A 112 14.53 -0.47 -6.89
N ILE A 113 13.69 -1.37 -7.41
CA ILE A 113 13.20 -1.29 -8.79
C ILE A 113 12.39 -0.02 -9.00
N LEU A 114 11.43 0.26 -8.10
CA LEU A 114 10.57 1.43 -8.19
C LEU A 114 11.37 2.74 -8.02
N ALA A 115 12.30 2.78 -7.07
CA ALA A 115 13.14 3.96 -6.84
C ALA A 115 14.00 4.30 -8.05
N LYS A 116 14.63 3.30 -8.67
CA LYS A 116 15.42 3.48 -9.91
C LYS A 116 14.52 3.88 -11.09
N GLY A 117 13.38 3.23 -11.25
CA GLY A 117 12.51 3.45 -12.41
C GLY A 117 11.79 4.79 -12.37
N PHE A 118 11.33 5.22 -11.21
CA PHE A 118 10.71 6.53 -11.01
C PHE A 118 11.72 7.65 -10.71
N ASN A 119 12.98 7.31 -10.50
CA ASN A 119 14.03 8.23 -10.09
C ASN A 119 13.64 9.07 -8.86
N THR A 120 13.16 8.38 -7.82
CA THR A 120 12.77 8.97 -6.53
C THR A 120 13.11 8.01 -5.39
N ASN A 121 13.48 8.54 -4.24
CA ASN A 121 13.70 7.76 -3.02
C ASN A 121 12.46 7.68 -2.11
N LYS A 122 11.35 8.31 -2.51
CA LYS A 122 10.10 8.33 -1.74
C LYS A 122 9.19 7.17 -2.18
N ILE A 123 9.63 5.94 -1.97
CA ILE A 123 8.84 4.73 -2.20
C ILE A 123 8.31 4.26 -0.85
N HIS A 124 7.00 4.19 -0.74
CA HIS A 124 6.27 3.75 0.44
C HIS A 124 5.44 2.52 0.12
N SER A 125 5.11 1.74 1.15
CA SER A 125 4.18 0.61 1.03
C SER A 125 2.94 0.86 1.88
N GLU A 126 1.82 0.41 1.37
CA GLU A 126 0.56 0.34 2.12
C GLU A 126 0.26 -1.12 2.48
N TYR A 127 -0.22 -1.32 3.70
CA TYR A 127 -0.79 -2.57 4.19
C TYR A 127 -2.25 -2.38 4.54
N GLY A 128 -3.08 -3.01 3.75
CA GLY A 128 -4.53 -3.04 3.91
C GLY A 128 -5.12 -4.29 3.25
N MET A 129 -6.37 -4.53 3.53
CA MET A 129 -7.19 -5.59 2.93
C MET A 129 -8.65 -5.14 2.94
N THR A 130 -9.52 -5.85 2.24
CA THR A 130 -10.95 -5.52 2.16
C THR A 130 -11.61 -5.52 3.54
N GLU A 131 -11.13 -6.37 4.43
CA GLU A 131 -11.60 -6.53 5.81
C GLU A 131 -11.16 -5.40 6.76
N LEU A 132 -10.29 -4.49 6.31
CA LEU A 132 -9.77 -3.38 7.13
C LEU A 132 -10.19 -2.03 6.56
N LEU A 133 -10.73 -1.15 7.41
CA LEU A 133 -10.97 0.25 7.06
C LEU A 133 -9.78 1.16 7.42
N SER A 134 -8.86 0.68 8.27
CA SER A 134 -7.63 1.42 8.61
C SER A 134 -6.41 0.84 7.89
N GLN A 135 -5.72 1.64 7.07
CA GLN A 135 -4.48 1.26 6.41
C GLN A 135 -3.27 1.52 7.32
N SER A 136 -2.20 0.77 7.09
CA SER A 136 -0.88 1.02 7.67
C SER A 136 0.11 1.34 6.57
N TYR A 137 1.08 2.18 6.86
CA TYR A 137 2.06 2.61 5.87
C TYR A 137 3.48 2.43 6.39
N CYS A 138 4.41 2.10 5.51
CA CYS A 138 5.83 2.17 5.77
C CYS A 138 6.58 2.88 4.64
N ASN A 139 7.74 3.40 4.97
CA ASN A 139 8.70 3.97 4.03
C ASN A 139 9.86 2.97 3.78
N SER A 140 11.06 3.47 3.48
CA SER A 140 12.24 2.66 3.19
C SER A 140 12.80 1.86 4.38
N ASP A 141 12.30 2.08 5.60
CA ASP A 141 12.65 1.28 6.80
C ASP A 141 11.86 -0.03 6.90
N PHE A 142 10.84 -0.19 6.04
CA PHE A 142 9.92 -1.35 6.00
C PHE A 142 9.19 -1.61 7.31
N ILE A 143 9.13 -0.63 8.22
CA ILE A 143 8.38 -0.72 9.48
C ILE A 143 7.03 -0.05 9.27
N PHE A 144 5.99 -0.85 9.19
CA PHE A 144 4.62 -0.35 9.08
C PHE A 144 4.19 0.34 10.38
N LYS A 145 3.64 1.53 10.23
CA LYS A 145 2.99 2.27 11.31
C LYS A 145 1.48 2.14 11.20
N THR A 146 0.81 2.04 12.34
CA THR A 146 -0.65 1.96 12.42
C THR A 146 -1.26 3.30 12.82
N PRO A 147 -2.47 3.65 12.34
CA PRO A 147 -3.23 4.76 12.92
C PRO A 147 -3.70 4.40 14.34
N LYS A 148 -4.16 5.39 15.10
CA LYS A 148 -4.66 5.19 16.47
C LYS A 148 -5.88 4.25 16.56
N THR A 149 -6.61 4.10 15.48
CA THR A 149 -7.78 3.20 15.37
C THR A 149 -7.41 1.74 15.19
N LYS A 150 -6.13 1.43 14.89
CA LYS A 150 -5.69 0.08 14.54
C LYS A 150 -4.58 -0.40 15.48
N LYS A 151 -4.73 -1.62 16.00
CA LYS A 151 -3.72 -2.31 16.82
C LYS A 151 -3.37 -3.64 16.19
N ILE A 152 -2.08 -3.96 16.19
CA ILE A 152 -1.54 -5.23 15.71
C ILE A 152 -1.05 -6.02 16.91
N LEU A 153 -1.34 -7.33 16.93
CA LEU A 153 -0.93 -8.28 17.96
C LEU A 153 -0.32 -9.51 17.29
N VAL A 154 0.59 -10.17 17.97
CA VAL A 154 1.09 -11.49 17.58
C VAL A 154 0.20 -12.56 18.21
N ARG A 155 -0.24 -13.53 17.43
CA ARG A 155 -0.92 -14.74 17.89
C ARG A 155 0.10 -15.85 18.11
N ASP A 156 -0.03 -16.65 19.16
CA ASP A 156 0.74 -17.87 19.34
C ASP A 156 0.43 -18.87 18.23
N VAL A 157 1.44 -19.60 17.78
CA VAL A 157 1.27 -20.58 16.68
C VAL A 157 0.49 -21.82 17.13
N ASN A 158 0.64 -22.22 18.40
CA ASN A 158 0.02 -23.41 18.95
C ASN A 158 -1.28 -23.14 19.71
N ASP A 159 -1.47 -21.90 20.17
CA ASP A 159 -2.66 -21.47 20.92
C ASP A 159 -3.23 -20.17 20.32
N PRO A 160 -4.28 -20.22 19.49
CA PRO A 160 -4.83 -19.06 18.82
C PRO A 160 -5.48 -18.03 19.77
N PHE A 161 -5.75 -18.40 21.02
CA PHE A 161 -6.29 -17.49 22.03
C PHE A 161 -5.20 -16.72 22.78
N LYS A 162 -3.95 -17.14 22.66
CA LYS A 162 -2.82 -16.49 23.31
C LYS A 162 -2.21 -15.42 22.42
N LEU A 163 -2.30 -14.18 22.88
CA LEU A 163 -1.88 -12.99 22.13
C LEU A 163 -0.77 -12.26 22.85
N TYR A 164 0.18 -11.75 22.06
CA TYR A 164 1.31 -10.95 22.56
C TYR A 164 1.33 -9.57 21.90
N ARG A 165 1.75 -8.59 22.67
CA ARG A 165 1.92 -7.21 22.18
C ARG A 165 3.10 -7.08 21.22
N PHE A 166 4.16 -7.83 21.46
CA PHE A 166 5.40 -7.84 20.70
C PHE A 166 5.84 -9.28 20.44
N GLY A 167 6.66 -9.46 19.42
CA GLY A 167 7.21 -10.75 19.05
C GLY A 167 7.08 -11.07 17.57
N ARG A 168 7.30 -12.33 17.24
CA ARG A 168 7.21 -12.88 15.88
C ARG A 168 6.12 -13.96 15.83
N GLY A 169 5.24 -13.89 14.86
CA GLY A 169 4.17 -14.87 14.68
C GLY A 169 3.08 -14.41 13.73
N PRO A 170 2.00 -15.20 13.63
CA PRO A 170 0.80 -14.81 12.93
C PRO A 170 0.21 -13.52 13.49
N ILE A 171 -0.37 -12.69 12.64
CA ILE A 171 -0.86 -11.36 13.00
C ILE A 171 -2.36 -11.39 13.27
N ASN A 172 -2.76 -10.85 14.42
CA ASN A 172 -4.13 -10.46 14.71
C ASN A 172 -4.26 -8.94 14.66
N ILE A 173 -5.39 -8.48 14.16
CA ILE A 173 -5.66 -7.05 13.99
C ILE A 173 -6.92 -6.67 14.73
N ILE A 174 -6.84 -5.57 15.49
CA ILE A 174 -7.99 -4.85 16.02
C ILE A 174 -8.10 -3.56 15.23
N ASP A 175 -9.21 -3.37 14.50
CA ASP A 175 -9.48 -2.15 13.71
C ASP A 175 -10.80 -1.53 14.17
N LEU A 176 -10.71 -0.49 15.00
CA LEU A 176 -11.87 0.21 15.55
C LEU A 176 -12.64 1.04 14.50
N ALA A 177 -12.06 1.29 13.33
CA ALA A 177 -12.81 1.86 12.21
C ALA A 177 -13.86 0.88 11.67
N ASN A 178 -13.69 -0.42 11.91
CA ASN A 178 -14.59 -1.50 11.53
C ASN A 178 -15.68 -1.83 12.59
N ILE A 179 -16.01 -0.91 13.48
CA ILE A 179 -16.92 -1.17 14.59
C ILE A 179 -18.32 -1.64 14.14
N ASN A 180 -18.74 -1.22 12.95
CA ASN A 180 -20.05 -1.60 12.38
C ASN A 180 -20.00 -2.89 11.53
N SER A 181 -18.84 -3.56 11.44
CA SER A 181 -18.68 -4.83 10.74
C SER A 181 -17.88 -5.82 11.58
N CYS A 182 -16.57 -5.95 11.36
CA CYS A 182 -15.70 -6.86 12.10
C CYS A 182 -14.43 -6.15 12.57
N SER A 183 -14.39 -5.80 13.87
CA SER A 183 -13.23 -5.11 14.45
C SER A 183 -12.05 -6.03 14.77
N PHE A 184 -12.27 -7.34 14.88
CA PHE A 184 -11.26 -8.31 15.33
C PHE A 184 -10.99 -9.33 14.23
N ILE A 185 -9.77 -9.35 13.70
CA ILE A 185 -9.40 -10.19 12.57
C ILE A 185 -8.15 -11.00 12.90
N ALA A 186 -8.24 -12.33 12.79
CA ALA A 186 -7.11 -13.23 12.75
C ALA A 186 -6.69 -13.43 11.30
N THR A 187 -5.51 -12.91 10.93
CA THR A 187 -5.02 -13.01 9.55
C THR A 187 -4.10 -14.23 9.39
N ASP A 188 -3.82 -14.59 8.14
CA ASP A 188 -2.76 -15.54 7.79
C ASP A 188 -1.41 -14.83 7.55
N ASP A 189 -1.36 -13.52 7.70
CA ASP A 189 -0.11 -12.78 7.58
C ASP A 189 0.81 -13.08 8.77
N TYR A 190 2.10 -13.23 8.48
CA TYR A 190 3.13 -13.52 9.45
C TYR A 190 4.09 -12.33 9.56
N GLY A 191 4.46 -11.94 10.78
CA GLY A 191 5.27 -10.74 10.95
C GLY A 191 6.02 -10.65 12.26
N ILE A 192 6.75 -9.54 12.41
CA ILE A 192 7.44 -9.15 13.64
C ILE A 192 6.86 -7.82 14.12
N ILE A 193 6.46 -7.76 15.38
CA ILE A 193 5.92 -6.55 16.02
C ILE A 193 6.88 -6.10 17.12
N ASN A 194 7.22 -4.83 17.13
CA ASN A 194 8.05 -4.19 18.16
C ASN A 194 7.49 -2.80 18.55
N SER A 195 8.19 -2.06 19.39
CA SER A 195 7.79 -0.71 19.83
C SER A 195 7.74 0.33 18.71
N HIS A 196 8.40 0.07 17.58
CA HIS A 196 8.46 1.00 16.44
C HIS A 196 7.38 0.75 15.40
N GLY A 197 6.72 -0.43 15.43
CA GLY A 197 5.70 -0.84 14.46
C GLY A 197 5.78 -2.32 14.15
N PHE A 198 5.45 -2.71 12.93
CA PHE A 198 5.52 -4.11 12.51
C PHE A 198 6.12 -4.27 11.11
N ASN A 199 6.75 -5.43 10.89
CA ASN A 199 7.25 -5.86 9.60
C ASN A 199 6.48 -7.10 9.16
N LEU A 200 6.14 -7.18 7.88
CA LEU A 200 5.56 -8.38 7.28
C LEU A 200 6.68 -9.28 6.75
N LEU A 201 6.60 -10.55 7.08
CA LEU A 201 7.55 -11.59 6.65
C LEU A 201 6.96 -12.52 5.59
N GLY A 202 5.63 -12.52 5.42
CA GLY A 202 4.93 -13.36 4.46
C GLY A 202 3.57 -13.79 4.97
N ARG A 203 3.11 -14.95 4.48
CA ARG A 203 1.86 -15.59 4.91
C ARG A 203 2.14 -17.01 5.40
N LEU A 204 1.22 -17.55 6.19
CA LEU A 204 1.25 -18.96 6.56
C LEU A 204 1.00 -19.83 5.32
N ASP A 205 1.74 -20.95 5.19
CA ASP A 205 1.82 -21.76 3.96
C ASP A 205 0.51 -22.40 3.47
N GLU A 206 -0.50 -22.50 4.33
CA GLU A 206 -1.78 -23.14 4.01
C GLU A 206 -2.86 -22.16 3.49
N SER A 207 -2.54 -20.88 3.36
CA SER A 207 -3.50 -19.91 2.87
C SER A 207 -3.48 -19.84 1.34
N ASP A 208 -4.65 -19.89 0.72
CA ASP A 208 -4.82 -19.59 -0.71
C ASP A 208 -3.99 -18.41 -1.15
N LEU A 209 -3.40 -18.48 -2.36
CA LEU A 209 -2.62 -17.43 -3.05
C LEU A 209 -3.39 -16.09 -3.23
N ARG A 210 -4.04 -15.62 -2.19
CA ARG A 210 -4.73 -14.32 -2.16
C ARG A 210 -3.73 -13.21 -1.85
N GLY A 211 -2.88 -12.99 -2.79
CA GLY A 211 -1.71 -12.20 -2.86
C GLY A 211 -1.69 -10.76 -2.39
N CYS A 212 -2.00 -10.41 -1.18
CA CYS A 212 -1.71 -9.05 -0.74
C CYS A 212 -0.34 -8.87 -0.11
N ASN A 213 0.30 -9.90 0.46
CA ASN A 213 1.54 -9.74 1.21
C ASN A 213 2.50 -10.93 1.14
N GLN A 214 2.47 -11.70 0.05
CA GLN A 214 3.49 -12.73 -0.14
C GLN A 214 4.85 -12.08 -0.35
N MET A 215 5.71 -12.22 0.62
CA MET A 215 7.12 -11.90 0.51
C MET A 215 7.93 -13.11 0.91
N LEU A 216 8.87 -13.48 0.05
CA LEU A 216 9.90 -14.47 0.37
C LEU A 216 10.74 -13.93 1.54
N ILE A 217 10.96 -14.79 2.53
CA ILE A 217 11.88 -14.57 3.64
C ILE A 217 13.30 -14.57 3.11
#